data_ce306dc11cb7d105a23788f545659e78
#
_entry.id   ce306dc11cb7d105a23788f545659e78
#
_cell.length_a   1.000
_cell.length_b   1.000
_cell.length_c   1.000
_cell.angle_alpha   90.00
_cell.angle_beta   90.00
_cell.angle_gamma   90.00
#
_symmetry.space_group_name_H-M   'P 1'
#
loop_
_entity.id
_entity.type
_entity.pdbx_description
1 polymer ?
#
loop_
_entity_poly.entity_id
_entity_poly.type
_entity_poly.pdbx_seq_one_letter_code
_entity_poly.pdbx_strand_id
1 'polypeptide(L)'
;MAAIGGAVAAVFPFGSERFVKLREQFWLAMFHEAAEAGHSVIFTFAPEASVAPDFPDRARQAVEAAGGEIIFVRLTLSRDEQERRIGNPDRAVFGKLRSLELLRQLRDQFMASEAAMPPAALTIDTGTTKPTAASRLIADRFNLTRG
;
A
#
# COMPACT_ATOMS: atom_id res chain seq x y z
N MET A 1 -2.48 -10.15 3.45
CA MET A 1 -3.08 -9.34 2.36
C MET A 1 -2.80 -9.83 0.94
N ALA A 2 -1.80 -10.68 0.74
CA ALA A 2 -1.61 -11.38 -0.54
C ALA A 2 -2.83 -12.24 -0.97
N ALA A 3 -3.70 -12.63 -0.04
CA ALA A 3 -4.78 -13.57 -0.30
C ALA A 3 -5.90 -13.04 -1.23
N ILE A 4 -6.33 -11.77 -1.09
CA ILE A 4 -7.42 -11.22 -1.91
C ILE A 4 -6.95 -10.99 -3.35
N GLY A 5 -5.78 -10.38 -3.54
CA GLY A 5 -5.20 -10.23 -4.86
C GLY A 5 -4.95 -11.59 -5.54
N GLY A 6 -4.56 -12.60 -4.76
CA GLY A 6 -4.39 -13.98 -5.24
C GLY A 6 -5.71 -14.64 -5.67
N ALA A 7 -6.78 -14.47 -4.91
CA ALA A 7 -8.09 -15.03 -5.25
C ALA A 7 -8.67 -14.41 -6.54
N VAL A 8 -8.55 -13.09 -6.71
CA VAL A 8 -9.02 -12.42 -7.93
C VAL A 8 -8.13 -12.78 -9.12
N ALA A 9 -6.80 -12.87 -8.94
CA ALA A 9 -5.85 -13.26 -9.99
C ALA A 9 -6.00 -14.72 -10.44
N ALA A 10 -6.58 -15.59 -9.61
CA ALA A 10 -6.89 -16.96 -10.01
C ALA A 10 -8.01 -17.05 -11.06
N VAL A 11 -8.86 -16.02 -11.14
CA VAL A 11 -10.02 -15.99 -12.04
C VAL A 11 -9.83 -15.00 -13.20
N PHE A 12 -9.19 -13.86 -12.94
CA PHE A 12 -9.01 -12.78 -13.92
C PHE A 12 -7.54 -12.45 -14.10
N PRO A 13 -7.07 -12.18 -15.35
CA PRO A 13 -5.70 -11.73 -15.59
C PRO A 13 -5.34 -10.52 -14.74
N PHE A 14 -4.14 -10.53 -14.17
CA PHE A 14 -3.63 -9.40 -13.39
C PHE A 14 -3.66 -8.11 -14.22
N GLY A 15 -4.16 -7.02 -13.63
CA GLY A 15 -4.27 -5.72 -14.29
C GLY A 15 -5.44 -5.58 -15.28
N SER A 16 -6.23 -6.65 -15.53
CA SER A 16 -7.44 -6.51 -16.34
C SER A 16 -8.47 -5.63 -15.62
N GLU A 17 -9.34 -4.98 -16.37
CA GLU A 17 -10.40 -4.11 -15.82
C GLU A 17 -11.24 -4.80 -14.73
N ARG A 18 -11.62 -6.07 -14.97
CA ARG A 18 -12.36 -6.87 -13.99
C ARG A 18 -11.55 -7.17 -12.74
N PHE A 19 -10.26 -7.49 -12.92
CA PHE A 19 -9.35 -7.70 -11.79
C PHE A 19 -9.24 -6.44 -10.93
N VAL A 20 -8.98 -5.29 -11.54
CA VAL A 20 -8.84 -3.99 -10.85
C VAL A 20 -10.12 -3.67 -10.09
N LYS A 21 -11.27 -3.72 -10.75
CA LYS A 21 -12.57 -3.41 -10.15
C LYS A 21 -12.88 -4.28 -8.94
N LEU A 22 -12.75 -5.61 -9.09
CA LEU A 22 -13.05 -6.53 -7.99
C LEU A 22 -12.07 -6.39 -6.82
N ARG A 23 -10.78 -6.24 -7.10
CA ARG A 23 -9.76 -6.02 -6.08
C ARG A 23 -10.09 -4.79 -5.23
N GLU A 24 -10.41 -3.66 -5.86
CA GLU A 24 -10.76 -2.43 -5.15
C GLU A 24 -12.06 -2.57 -4.36
N GLN A 25 -13.08 -3.20 -4.91
CA GLN A 25 -14.33 -3.48 -4.19
C GLN A 25 -14.10 -4.30 -2.93
N PHE A 26 -13.28 -5.35 -3.00
CA PHE A 26 -12.92 -6.14 -1.82
C PHE A 26 -12.16 -5.33 -0.77
N TRP A 27 -11.23 -4.48 -1.19
CA TRP A 27 -10.50 -3.63 -0.25
C TRP A 27 -11.42 -2.63 0.45
N LEU A 28 -12.28 -1.95 -0.29
CA LEU A 28 -13.22 -0.97 0.27
C LEU A 28 -14.21 -1.63 1.23
N ALA A 29 -14.77 -2.79 0.86
CA ALA A 29 -15.65 -3.54 1.74
C ALA A 29 -14.94 -3.96 3.03
N MET A 30 -13.72 -4.51 2.92
CA MET A 30 -12.92 -4.91 4.09
C MET A 30 -12.62 -3.71 5.01
N PHE A 31 -12.31 -2.54 4.45
CA PHE A 31 -12.05 -1.34 5.26
C PHE A 31 -13.30 -0.87 6.00
N HIS A 32 -14.44 -0.85 5.32
CA HIS A 32 -15.72 -0.47 5.90
C HIS A 32 -16.10 -1.40 7.07
N GLU A 33 -16.13 -2.71 6.82
CA GLU A 33 -16.47 -3.71 7.82
C GLU A 33 -15.52 -3.72 9.02
N ALA A 34 -14.21 -3.53 8.78
CA ALA A 34 -13.24 -3.44 9.85
C ALA A 34 -13.46 -2.19 10.72
N ALA A 35 -13.77 -1.04 10.11
CA ALA A 35 -14.07 0.20 10.82
C ALA A 35 -15.37 0.07 11.62
N GLU A 36 -16.43 -0.49 11.04
CA GLU A 36 -17.71 -0.73 11.72
C GLU A 36 -17.55 -1.67 12.92
N ALA A 37 -16.68 -2.70 12.79
CA ALA A 37 -16.36 -3.62 13.88
C ALA A 37 -15.37 -3.04 14.91
N GLY A 38 -14.89 -1.80 14.74
CA GLY A 38 -13.89 -1.18 15.62
C GLY A 38 -12.50 -1.81 15.53
N HIS A 39 -12.18 -2.47 14.42
CA HIS A 39 -10.88 -3.12 14.23
C HIS A 39 -9.87 -2.19 13.54
N SER A 40 -8.65 -2.15 14.08
CA SER A 40 -7.52 -1.50 13.43
C SER A 40 -6.89 -2.40 12.37
N VAL A 41 -6.65 -1.85 11.17
CA VAL A 41 -6.05 -2.56 10.04
C VAL A 41 -4.81 -1.82 9.55
N ILE A 42 -3.72 -2.55 9.35
CA ILE A 42 -2.55 -2.03 8.62
C ILE A 42 -2.64 -2.52 7.18
N PHE A 43 -2.79 -1.58 6.25
CA PHE A 43 -2.83 -1.87 4.83
C PHE A 43 -1.57 -1.33 4.15
N THR A 44 -0.76 -2.23 3.56
CA THR A 44 0.39 -1.82 2.76
C THR A 44 -0.04 -1.65 1.30
N PHE A 45 0.24 -0.49 0.76
CA PHE A 45 -0.17 -0.08 -0.57
C PHE A 45 1.02 0.48 -1.35
N ALA A 46 1.17 0.07 -2.59
CA ALA A 46 2.06 0.71 -3.54
C ALA A 46 1.19 1.37 -4.62
N PRO A 47 1.20 2.70 -4.74
CA PRO A 47 0.46 3.38 -5.79
C PRO A 47 1.03 2.94 -7.15
N GLU A 48 0.15 2.43 -8.01
CA GLU A 48 0.50 1.93 -9.34
C GLU A 48 -0.62 2.24 -10.34
N ALA A 49 -0.30 2.23 -11.63
CA ALA A 49 -1.25 2.58 -12.69
C ALA A 49 -2.48 1.64 -12.78
N SER A 50 -2.43 0.45 -12.15
CA SER A 50 -3.57 -0.47 -12.08
C SER A 50 -4.54 -0.16 -10.93
N VAL A 51 -4.32 0.91 -10.18
CA VAL A 51 -5.22 1.40 -9.13
C VAL A 51 -5.84 2.71 -9.60
N ALA A 52 -7.15 2.86 -9.44
CA ALA A 52 -7.83 4.11 -9.80
C ALA A 52 -7.27 5.28 -8.98
N PRO A 53 -7.01 6.46 -9.60
CA PRO A 53 -6.45 7.61 -8.90
C PRO A 53 -7.28 8.08 -7.70
N ASP A 54 -8.61 7.87 -7.74
CA ASP A 54 -9.56 8.23 -6.68
C ASP A 54 -9.69 7.16 -5.57
N PHE A 55 -9.00 6.02 -5.70
CA PHE A 55 -9.08 4.93 -4.73
C PHE A 55 -8.73 5.36 -3.29
N PRO A 56 -7.69 6.17 -3.01
CA PRO A 56 -7.40 6.62 -1.66
C PRO A 56 -8.53 7.44 -1.03
N ASP A 57 -9.21 8.27 -1.82
CA ASP A 57 -10.34 9.06 -1.32
C ASP A 57 -11.57 8.20 -1.08
N ARG A 58 -11.84 7.23 -1.95
CA ARG A 58 -12.91 6.23 -1.71
C ARG A 58 -12.64 5.36 -0.49
N ALA A 59 -11.37 5.01 -0.26
CA ALA A 59 -10.97 4.28 0.95
C ALA A 59 -11.23 5.11 2.21
N ARG A 60 -10.88 6.40 2.18
CA ARG A 60 -11.18 7.33 3.27
C ARG A 60 -12.67 7.41 3.52
N GLN A 61 -13.48 7.66 2.49
CA GLN A 61 -14.95 7.73 2.61
C GLN A 61 -15.54 6.46 3.18
N ALA A 62 -15.08 5.27 2.76
CA ALA A 62 -15.58 3.99 3.27
C ALA A 62 -15.30 3.80 4.77
N VAL A 63 -14.12 4.20 5.23
CA VAL A 63 -13.73 4.11 6.65
C VAL A 63 -14.48 5.15 7.49
N GLU A 64 -14.55 6.40 7.04
CA GLU A 64 -15.22 7.50 7.76
C GLU A 64 -16.73 7.28 7.85
N ALA A 65 -17.36 6.73 6.79
CA ALA A 65 -18.79 6.38 6.81
C ALA A 65 -19.14 5.32 7.87
N ALA A 66 -18.17 4.47 8.26
CA ALA A 66 -18.28 3.48 9.31
C ALA A 66 -17.76 3.98 10.68
N GLY A 67 -17.52 5.29 10.84
CA GLY A 67 -17.05 5.90 12.09
C GLY A 67 -15.57 5.70 12.41
N GLY A 68 -14.79 5.21 11.46
CA GLY A 68 -13.34 5.01 11.60
C GLY A 68 -12.51 6.20 11.12
N GLU A 69 -11.20 6.08 11.23
CA GLU A 69 -10.22 7.05 10.73
C GLU A 69 -9.19 6.34 9.85
N ILE A 70 -8.78 6.97 8.74
CA ILE A 70 -7.68 6.49 7.90
C ILE A 70 -6.45 7.39 8.04
N ILE A 71 -5.30 6.77 8.28
CA ILE A 71 -4.03 7.46 8.43
C ILE A 71 -3.10 7.03 7.30
N PHE A 72 -2.66 8.00 6.48
CA PHE A 72 -1.67 7.75 5.43
C PHE A 72 -0.26 7.96 5.96
N VAL A 73 0.54 6.90 5.91
CA VAL A 73 1.98 6.93 6.24
C VAL A 73 2.78 6.66 4.98
N ARG A 74 3.67 7.57 4.63
CA ARG A 74 4.55 7.44 3.46
C ARG A 74 5.88 6.85 3.86
N LEU A 75 6.28 5.79 3.18
CA LEU A 75 7.62 5.21 3.30
C LEU A 75 8.45 5.63 2.09
N THR A 76 9.56 6.30 2.33
CA THR A 76 10.48 6.76 1.26
C THR A 76 11.77 5.95 1.26
N LEU A 77 12.44 5.97 0.11
CA LEU A 77 13.74 5.35 -0.08
C LEU A 77 14.48 6.04 -1.24
N SER A 78 15.79 6.26 -1.10
CA SER A 78 16.60 6.80 -2.19
C SER A 78 16.60 5.84 -3.40
N ARG A 79 16.79 6.40 -4.60
CA ARG A 79 16.82 5.61 -5.85
C ARG A 79 17.91 4.54 -5.82
N ASP A 80 19.10 4.90 -5.40
CA ASP A 80 20.25 3.99 -5.37
C ASP A 80 20.00 2.82 -4.42
N GLU A 81 19.45 3.09 -3.25
CA GLU A 81 19.12 2.08 -2.27
C GLU A 81 17.94 1.20 -2.74
N GLN A 82 16.96 1.78 -3.45
CA GLN A 82 15.86 1.04 -4.07
C GLN A 82 16.39 0.06 -5.12
N GLU A 83 17.30 0.51 -6.00
CA GLU A 83 17.94 -0.32 -7.02
C GLU A 83 18.80 -1.41 -6.38
N ARG A 84 19.53 -1.10 -5.32
CA ARG A 84 20.30 -2.09 -4.57
C ARG A 84 19.41 -3.18 -3.97
N ARG A 85 18.26 -2.81 -3.40
CA ARG A 85 17.34 -3.76 -2.76
C ARG A 85 16.53 -4.59 -3.73
N ILE A 86 16.37 -4.17 -4.99
CA ILE A 86 15.52 -4.90 -5.95
C ILE A 86 16.05 -6.28 -6.26
N GLY A 87 17.37 -6.46 -6.22
CA GLY A 87 18.04 -7.75 -6.42
C GLY A 87 18.01 -8.70 -5.22
N ASN A 88 17.47 -8.29 -4.07
CA ASN A 88 17.46 -9.12 -2.88
C ASN A 88 16.67 -10.43 -3.08
N PRO A 89 17.23 -11.61 -2.79
CA PRO A 89 16.57 -12.91 -2.93
C PRO A 89 15.22 -13.01 -2.20
N ASP A 90 15.08 -12.39 -1.04
CA ASP A 90 13.86 -12.40 -0.22
C ASP A 90 12.64 -11.84 -0.97
N ARG A 91 12.84 -11.02 -2.00
CA ARG A 91 11.75 -10.47 -2.80
C ARG A 91 11.01 -11.52 -3.62
N ALA A 92 11.67 -12.64 -3.95
CA ALA A 92 11.06 -13.73 -4.70
C ALA A 92 9.92 -14.40 -3.91
N VAL A 93 10.12 -14.56 -2.61
CA VAL A 93 9.16 -15.21 -1.70
C VAL A 93 7.83 -14.46 -1.65
N PHE A 94 7.85 -13.14 -1.85
CA PHE A 94 6.68 -12.27 -1.77
C PHE A 94 6.11 -11.86 -3.14
N GLY A 95 6.56 -12.46 -4.25
CA GLY A 95 6.10 -12.11 -5.60
C GLY A 95 6.36 -10.64 -5.99
N LYS A 96 7.37 -10.01 -5.39
CA LYS A 96 7.70 -8.59 -5.63
C LYS A 96 8.55 -8.43 -6.89
N LEU A 97 8.48 -7.24 -7.50
CA LEU A 97 9.33 -6.85 -8.63
C LEU A 97 10.81 -7.09 -8.32
N ARG A 98 11.52 -7.77 -9.25
CA ARG A 98 12.94 -8.10 -9.14
C ARG A 98 13.77 -7.62 -10.33
N SER A 99 13.14 -7.15 -11.39
CA SER A 99 13.83 -6.63 -12.57
C SER A 99 14.17 -5.16 -12.36
N LEU A 100 15.47 -4.85 -12.38
CA LEU A 100 15.97 -3.48 -12.32
C LEU A 100 15.56 -2.68 -13.57
N GLU A 101 15.59 -3.31 -14.72
CA GLU A 101 15.17 -2.70 -15.99
C GLU A 101 13.69 -2.32 -15.94
N LEU A 102 12.83 -3.25 -15.53
CA LEU A 102 11.40 -2.99 -15.40
C LEU A 102 11.11 -1.93 -14.32
N LEU A 103 11.86 -1.91 -13.22
CA LEU A 103 11.74 -0.85 -12.22
C LEU A 103 12.02 0.52 -12.83
N ARG A 104 13.07 0.64 -13.63
CA ARG A 104 13.45 1.90 -14.29
C ARG A 104 12.42 2.33 -15.32
N GLN A 105 11.88 1.40 -16.11
CA GLN A 105 10.81 1.67 -17.09
C GLN A 105 9.52 2.17 -16.43
N LEU A 106 9.14 1.60 -15.29
CA LEU A 106 7.91 1.97 -14.57
C LEU A 106 8.06 3.18 -13.64
N ARG A 107 9.28 3.72 -13.49
CA ARG A 107 9.58 4.77 -12.50
C ARG A 107 8.68 6.00 -12.63
N ASP A 108 8.52 6.52 -13.85
CA ASP A 108 7.71 7.71 -14.07
C ASP A 108 6.23 7.47 -13.74
N GLN A 109 5.72 6.28 -14.02
CA GLN A 109 4.37 5.89 -13.65
C GLN A 109 4.20 5.80 -12.13
N PHE A 110 5.17 5.21 -11.42
CA PHE A 110 5.16 5.16 -9.96
C PHE A 110 5.21 6.56 -9.35
N MET A 111 6.07 7.43 -9.87
CA MET A 111 6.17 8.82 -9.40
C MET A 111 4.85 9.59 -9.63
N ALA A 112 4.21 9.43 -10.77
CA ALA A 112 2.92 10.07 -11.07
C ALA A 112 1.81 9.55 -10.14
N SER A 113 1.74 8.23 -9.93
CA SER A 113 0.77 7.60 -9.01
C SER A 113 1.01 8.02 -7.55
N GLU A 114 2.28 8.16 -7.15
CA GLU A 114 2.65 8.61 -5.82
C GLU A 114 2.30 10.09 -5.59
N ALA A 115 2.47 10.93 -6.61
CA ALA A 115 2.11 12.35 -6.55
C ALA A 115 0.60 12.58 -6.41
N ALA A 116 -0.22 11.63 -6.87
CA ALA A 116 -1.68 11.67 -6.74
C ALA A 116 -2.18 11.21 -5.36
N MET A 117 -1.31 10.69 -4.50
CA MET A 117 -1.69 10.24 -3.15
C MET A 117 -2.05 11.42 -2.24
N PRO A 118 -3.00 11.22 -1.31
CA PRO A 118 -3.28 12.21 -0.26
C PRO A 118 -2.03 12.56 0.56
N PRO A 119 -1.98 13.76 1.16
CA PRO A 119 -0.90 14.14 2.05
C PRO A 119 -0.70 13.11 3.17
N ALA A 120 0.55 12.69 3.39
CA ALA A 120 0.87 11.76 4.45
C ALA A 120 0.94 12.48 5.81
N ALA A 121 0.33 11.88 6.84
CA ALA A 121 0.43 12.35 8.22
C ALA A 121 1.81 12.10 8.84
N LEU A 122 2.56 11.16 8.26
CA LEU A 122 3.94 10.83 8.64
C LEU A 122 4.70 10.32 7.41
N THR A 123 5.94 10.80 7.23
CA THR A 123 6.87 10.29 6.21
C THR A 123 8.08 9.67 6.91
N ILE A 124 8.46 8.45 6.52
CA ILE A 124 9.59 7.71 7.09
C ILE A 124 10.57 7.32 5.99
N ASP A 125 11.83 7.74 6.13
CA ASP A 125 12.90 7.25 5.28
C ASP A 125 13.35 5.86 5.73
N THR A 126 13.04 4.84 4.93
CA THR A 126 13.39 3.45 5.18
C THR A 126 14.84 3.11 4.82
N GLY A 127 15.59 4.05 4.26
CA GLY A 127 17.04 3.95 4.07
C GLY A 127 17.81 4.07 5.37
N THR A 128 17.31 4.91 6.27
CA THR A 128 17.94 5.21 7.56
C THR A 128 17.18 4.63 8.75
N THR A 129 15.89 4.35 8.60
CA THR A 129 15.01 3.85 9.68
C THR A 129 14.77 2.36 9.55
N LYS A 130 15.19 1.57 10.54
CA LYS A 130 14.92 0.13 10.58
C LYS A 130 13.43 -0.17 10.79
N PRO A 131 12.91 -1.34 10.34
CA PRO A 131 11.49 -1.67 10.45
C PRO A 131 10.93 -1.57 11.88
N THR A 132 11.67 -2.04 12.89
CA THR A 132 11.25 -1.96 14.28
C THR A 132 11.17 -0.51 14.80
N ALA A 133 12.06 0.37 14.35
CA ALA A 133 12.00 1.79 14.69
C ALA A 133 10.84 2.48 13.98
N ALA A 134 10.61 2.16 12.70
CA ALA A 134 9.49 2.69 11.93
C ALA A 134 8.14 2.32 12.57
N SER A 135 7.96 1.06 12.98
CA SER A 135 6.73 0.62 13.65
C SER A 135 6.49 1.34 14.97
N ARG A 136 7.55 1.58 15.75
CA ARG A 136 7.45 2.37 17.00
C ARG A 136 7.06 3.82 16.72
N LEU A 137 7.71 4.47 15.74
CA LEU A 137 7.38 5.85 15.34
C LEU A 137 5.90 5.99 14.94
N ILE A 138 5.36 5.02 14.20
CA ILE A 138 3.94 5.03 13.81
C ILE A 138 3.06 4.85 15.07
N ALA A 139 3.35 3.86 15.90
CA ALA A 139 2.57 3.58 17.10
C ALA A 139 2.55 4.78 18.05
N ASP A 140 3.71 5.37 18.33
CA ASP A 140 3.85 6.52 19.24
C ASP A 140 3.19 7.77 18.66
N ARG A 141 3.34 8.01 17.34
CA ARG A 141 2.78 9.21 16.69
C ARG A 141 1.26 9.25 16.68
N PHE A 142 0.63 8.09 16.59
CA PHE A 142 -0.84 7.97 16.46
C PHE A 142 -1.49 7.30 17.66
N ASN A 143 -0.77 7.17 18.77
CA ASN A 143 -1.25 6.58 20.02
C ASN A 143 -1.88 5.18 19.82
N LEU A 144 -1.29 4.39 18.92
CA LEU A 144 -1.79 3.05 18.65
C LEU A 144 -1.41 2.11 19.80
N THR A 145 -2.41 1.61 20.51
CA THR A 145 -2.20 0.61 21.57
C THR A 145 -1.72 -0.69 20.95
N ARG A 146 -0.69 -1.30 21.57
CA ARG A 146 -0.30 -2.67 21.24
C ARG A 146 -1.36 -3.60 21.81
N GLY A 147 -2.13 -4.22 20.94
CA GLY A 147 -2.97 -5.34 21.34
C GLY A 147 -2.13 -6.56 21.71
#